data_0637101a34fcd88a2de9efa45fba8f11
#
_entry.id   0637101a34fcd88a2de9efa45fba8f11
#
_cell.length_a   1.000
_cell.length_b   1.000
_cell.length_c   1.000
_cell.angle_alpha   90.00
_cell.angle_beta   90.00
_cell.angle_gamma   90.00
#
_symmetry.space_group_name_H-M   'P 1'
#
loop_
_entity.id
_entity.type
_entity.pdbx_description
1 polymer ?
#
loop_
_entity_poly.entity_id
_entity_poly.type
_entity_poly.pdbx_seq_one_letter_code
_entity_poly.pdbx_strand_id
1 'polypeptide(L)'
;FKDAVPIILSANNEFVPYLAVFIQSVAENSSKQNRYDLVVLHRDITEKNRKILKIMLKEYENFSLRFFDMEEIVQGLSLFVDQHLSVETYYRLAIQEIMAEYKKVLYLDCDMVMLTDAAKLYQIDVEGTYLAAVLDVDLAGTIKRDKDRRTYVEQVLKLKDPYRYFQAGVLVLNLDMFRKNFTVKQLFQVAASYQWRQHDQDVLNYLCKENF
;
A
#
# COMPACT_ATOMS: atom_id res chain seq x y z
N PHE A 1 1.64 -15.09 -12.69
CA PHE A 1 1.06 -16.41 -12.37
C PHE A 1 -0.47 -16.31 -12.32
N LYS A 2 -1.17 -17.23 -12.97
CA LYS A 2 -2.60 -17.38 -12.79
C LYS A 2 -2.86 -17.90 -11.35
N ASP A 3 -3.78 -17.28 -10.63
CA ASP A 3 -4.13 -17.63 -9.24
C ASP A 3 -3.01 -17.37 -8.20
N ALA A 4 -2.13 -16.40 -8.45
CA ALA A 4 -1.14 -15.97 -7.45
C ALA A 4 -1.75 -15.02 -6.42
N VAL A 5 -1.15 -14.98 -5.23
CA VAL A 5 -1.36 -13.94 -4.23
C VAL A 5 -0.55 -12.70 -4.65
N PRO A 6 -1.20 -11.64 -5.12
CA PRO A 6 -0.52 -10.41 -5.54
C PRO A 6 -0.15 -9.57 -4.31
N ILE A 7 1.13 -9.22 -4.20
CA ILE A 7 1.69 -8.40 -3.13
C ILE A 7 2.37 -7.18 -3.75
N ILE A 8 1.85 -6.01 -3.44
CA ILE A 8 2.34 -4.75 -3.97
C ILE A 8 3.17 -4.05 -2.91
N LEU A 9 4.32 -3.55 -3.32
CA LEU A 9 5.30 -2.84 -2.51
C LEU A 9 5.63 -1.52 -3.17
N SER A 10 5.98 -0.50 -2.39
CA SER A 10 6.51 0.76 -2.91
C SER A 10 7.87 1.03 -2.28
N ALA A 11 8.85 1.37 -3.08
CA ALA A 11 10.20 1.67 -2.62
C ALA A 11 10.96 2.57 -3.59
N ASN A 12 11.88 3.38 -3.07
CA ASN A 12 12.94 4.01 -3.84
C ASN A 12 14.26 3.22 -3.72
N ASN A 13 15.29 3.68 -4.40
CA ASN A 13 16.58 2.98 -4.40
C ASN A 13 17.27 2.93 -3.03
N GLU A 14 17.04 3.92 -2.16
CA GLU A 14 17.62 3.95 -0.81
C GLU A 14 16.97 2.90 0.11
N PHE A 15 15.69 2.60 -0.13
CA PHE A 15 14.94 1.60 0.64
C PHE A 15 15.18 0.16 0.19
N VAL A 16 15.98 -0.09 -0.85
CA VAL A 16 16.27 -1.45 -1.32
C VAL A 16 16.79 -2.40 -0.24
N PRO A 17 17.64 -2.01 0.73
CA PRO A 17 18.04 -2.91 1.80
C PRO A 17 16.87 -3.40 2.67
N TYR A 18 15.92 -2.52 3.00
CA TYR A 18 14.71 -2.88 3.76
C TYR A 18 13.78 -3.75 2.93
N LEU A 19 13.56 -3.36 1.68
CA LEU A 19 12.80 -4.14 0.70
C LEU A 19 13.35 -5.56 0.55
N ALA A 20 14.68 -5.73 0.53
CA ALA A 20 15.32 -7.04 0.44
C ALA A 20 15.01 -7.91 1.66
N VAL A 21 15.11 -7.35 2.88
CA VAL A 21 14.75 -8.06 4.13
C VAL A 21 13.28 -8.44 4.12
N PHE A 22 12.39 -7.54 3.70
CA PHE A 22 10.97 -7.81 3.60
C PHE A 22 10.69 -8.97 2.62
N ILE A 23 11.18 -8.87 1.38
CA ILE A 23 11.02 -9.91 0.35
C ILE A 23 11.53 -11.27 0.86
N GLN A 24 12.70 -11.32 1.50
CA GLN A 24 13.24 -12.54 2.07
C GLN A 24 12.31 -13.12 3.15
N SER A 25 11.80 -12.27 4.05
CA SER A 25 10.90 -12.72 5.10
C SER A 25 9.58 -13.26 4.56
N VAL A 26 9.05 -12.67 3.49
CA VAL A 26 7.86 -13.19 2.78
C VAL A 26 8.17 -14.56 2.20
N ALA A 27 9.30 -14.72 1.50
CA ALA A 27 9.65 -15.96 0.84
C ALA A 27 9.85 -17.12 1.85
N GLU A 28 10.52 -16.85 2.98
CA GLU A 28 10.78 -17.85 4.03
C GLU A 28 9.52 -18.30 4.78
N ASN A 29 8.55 -17.40 4.95
CA ASN A 29 7.32 -17.68 5.71
C ASN A 29 6.12 -18.07 4.84
N SER A 30 6.30 -18.16 3.53
CA SER A 30 5.25 -18.49 2.58
C SER A 30 5.14 -19.98 2.29
N SER A 31 3.92 -20.47 2.11
CA SER A 31 3.65 -21.84 1.72
C SER A 31 4.14 -22.14 0.30
N LYS A 32 4.81 -23.25 0.10
CA LYS A 32 5.20 -23.75 -1.24
C LYS A 32 4.01 -24.16 -2.10
N GLN A 33 2.83 -24.33 -1.51
CA GLN A 33 1.59 -24.69 -2.22
C GLN A 33 0.92 -23.47 -2.88
N ASN A 34 1.23 -22.26 -2.42
CA ASN A 34 0.72 -21.03 -2.98
C ASN A 34 1.72 -20.41 -3.96
N ARG A 35 1.23 -19.58 -4.86
CA ARG A 35 2.06 -18.75 -5.76
C ARG A 35 1.95 -17.30 -5.35
N TYR A 36 3.03 -16.55 -5.47
CA TYR A 36 3.10 -15.14 -5.05
C TYR A 36 3.61 -14.29 -6.19
N ASP A 37 2.95 -13.18 -6.44
CA ASP A 37 3.33 -12.19 -7.44
C ASP A 37 3.71 -10.88 -6.75
N LEU A 38 5.01 -10.67 -6.52
CA LEU A 38 5.54 -9.46 -5.93
C LEU A 38 5.69 -8.39 -7.01
N VAL A 39 5.09 -7.23 -6.80
CA VAL A 39 5.20 -6.08 -7.70
C VAL A 39 5.71 -4.87 -6.93
N VAL A 40 6.89 -4.37 -7.32
CA VAL A 40 7.52 -3.21 -6.69
C VAL A 40 7.26 -1.98 -7.54
N LEU A 41 6.53 -1.01 -6.98
CA LEU A 41 6.32 0.31 -7.58
C LEU A 41 7.51 1.20 -7.23
N HIS A 42 8.17 1.76 -8.25
CA HIS A 42 9.37 2.57 -8.05
C HIS A 42 9.58 3.59 -9.18
N ARG A 43 10.55 4.50 -9.02
CA ARG A 43 11.07 5.35 -10.11
C ARG A 43 12.56 5.19 -10.35
N ASP A 44 13.33 4.93 -9.31
CA ASP A 44 14.79 5.08 -9.31
C ASP A 44 15.57 3.81 -8.94
N ILE A 45 14.89 2.68 -8.64
CA ILE A 45 15.62 1.44 -8.32
C ILE A 45 16.48 1.02 -9.49
N THR A 46 17.80 1.03 -9.27
CA THR A 46 18.79 0.74 -10.30
C THR A 46 18.66 -0.67 -10.84
N GLU A 47 19.06 -0.87 -12.09
CA GLU A 47 19.12 -2.19 -12.74
C GLU A 47 19.94 -3.20 -11.92
N LYS A 48 21.04 -2.74 -11.31
CA LYS A 48 21.87 -3.56 -10.41
C LYS A 48 21.06 -4.08 -9.23
N ASN A 49 20.34 -3.20 -8.54
CA ASN A 49 19.55 -3.56 -7.37
C ASN A 49 18.37 -4.46 -7.74
N ARG A 50 17.69 -4.20 -8.87
CA ARG A 50 16.64 -5.08 -9.40
C ARG A 50 17.16 -6.50 -9.67
N LYS A 51 18.37 -6.64 -10.24
CA LYS A 51 19.01 -7.94 -10.45
C LYS A 51 19.32 -8.65 -9.14
N ILE A 52 19.83 -7.94 -8.12
CA ILE A 52 20.12 -8.52 -6.80
C ILE A 52 18.83 -9.08 -6.18
N LEU A 53 17.75 -8.30 -6.15
CA LEU A 53 16.47 -8.73 -5.60
C LEU A 53 15.89 -9.95 -6.34
N LYS A 54 16.04 -10.02 -7.66
CA LYS A 54 15.63 -11.19 -8.45
C LYS A 54 16.48 -12.43 -8.14
N ILE A 55 17.78 -12.27 -7.90
CA ILE A 55 18.68 -13.37 -7.55
C ILE A 55 18.31 -13.95 -6.19
N MET A 56 17.91 -13.14 -5.21
CA MET A 56 17.48 -13.60 -3.88
C MET A 56 16.30 -14.56 -3.97
N LEU A 57 15.38 -14.33 -4.91
CA LEU A 57 14.19 -15.18 -5.09
C LEU A 57 14.41 -16.37 -6.03
N LYS A 58 15.61 -16.57 -6.57
CA LYS A 58 15.88 -17.60 -7.59
C LYS A 58 15.55 -19.03 -7.13
N GLU A 59 15.71 -19.31 -5.85
CA GLU A 59 15.43 -20.64 -5.28
C GLU A 59 13.96 -20.84 -4.88
N TYR A 60 13.14 -19.80 -4.98
CA TYR A 60 11.72 -19.81 -4.64
C TYR A 60 10.86 -19.85 -5.93
N GLU A 61 10.70 -21.05 -6.49
CA GLU A 61 10.02 -21.24 -7.80
C GLU A 61 8.55 -20.78 -7.82
N ASN A 62 7.95 -20.64 -6.66
CA ASN A 62 6.58 -20.17 -6.50
C ASN A 62 6.44 -18.64 -6.38
N PHE A 63 7.53 -17.90 -6.58
CA PHE A 63 7.56 -16.43 -6.57
C PHE A 63 7.83 -15.86 -7.95
N SER A 64 7.12 -14.77 -8.29
CA SER A 64 7.51 -13.82 -9.33
C SER A 64 7.85 -12.47 -8.69
N LEU A 65 8.80 -11.74 -9.26
CA LEU A 65 9.16 -10.39 -8.87
C LEU A 65 9.18 -9.48 -10.09
N ARG A 66 8.26 -8.53 -10.11
CA ARG A 66 8.12 -7.52 -11.17
C ARG A 66 8.44 -6.14 -10.61
N PHE A 67 8.92 -5.27 -11.47
CA PHE A 67 9.16 -3.86 -11.15
C PHE A 67 8.31 -3.01 -12.09
N PHE A 68 7.59 -2.06 -11.53
CA PHE A 68 6.74 -1.14 -12.30
C PHE A 68 7.25 0.28 -12.10
N ASP A 69 7.61 0.93 -13.21
CA ASP A 69 8.08 2.31 -13.22
C ASP A 69 6.89 3.26 -13.09
N MET A 70 6.91 4.10 -12.07
CA MET A 70 5.84 5.04 -11.75
C MET A 70 6.01 6.42 -12.40
N GLU A 71 7.11 6.66 -13.16
CA GLU A 71 7.44 7.98 -13.68
C GLU A 71 6.30 8.60 -14.50
N GLU A 72 5.72 7.84 -15.45
CA GLU A 72 4.64 8.36 -16.29
C GLU A 72 3.35 8.65 -15.50
N ILE A 73 3.07 7.86 -14.45
CA ILE A 73 1.85 8.01 -13.65
C ILE A 73 1.92 9.24 -12.75
N VAL A 74 3.11 9.53 -12.18
CA VAL A 74 3.27 10.63 -11.22
C VAL A 74 3.82 11.91 -11.85
N GLN A 75 4.20 11.87 -13.11
CA GLN A 75 4.75 13.03 -13.81
C GLN A 75 3.77 14.21 -13.81
N GLY A 76 4.25 15.36 -13.37
CA GLY A 76 3.44 16.59 -13.31
C GLY A 76 2.43 16.68 -12.18
N LEU A 77 2.39 15.68 -11.26
CA LEU A 77 1.56 15.76 -10.07
C LEU A 77 2.26 16.60 -8.99
N SER A 78 1.53 17.57 -8.43
CA SER A 78 1.97 18.36 -7.28
C SER A 78 1.46 17.71 -6.00
N LEU A 79 2.18 16.69 -5.52
CA LEU A 79 1.85 15.99 -4.28
C LEU A 79 2.62 16.61 -3.11
N PHE A 80 1.93 16.82 -2.00
CA PHE A 80 2.58 17.28 -0.78
C PHE A 80 3.36 16.12 -0.15
N VAL A 81 4.65 16.36 0.13
CA VAL A 81 5.52 15.44 0.87
C VAL A 81 6.24 16.21 1.97
N ASP A 82 6.23 15.67 3.17
CA ASP A 82 6.96 16.21 4.32
C ASP A 82 8.38 15.60 4.38
N GLN A 83 9.25 16.15 5.24
CA GLN A 83 10.67 15.76 5.36
C GLN A 83 10.89 14.26 5.69
N HIS A 84 9.89 13.57 6.24
CA HIS A 84 9.99 12.18 6.69
C HIS A 84 9.28 11.16 5.79
N LEU A 85 8.54 11.62 4.78
CA LEU A 85 7.78 10.75 3.88
C LEU A 85 8.08 11.11 2.43
N SER A 86 8.08 10.12 1.57
CA SER A 86 8.43 10.28 0.17
C SER A 86 7.21 10.13 -0.75
N VAL A 87 7.35 10.51 -2.02
CA VAL A 87 6.25 10.41 -3.02
C VAL A 87 5.83 8.96 -3.24
N GLU A 88 6.67 8.00 -2.92
CA GLU A 88 6.41 6.56 -3.05
C GLU A 88 5.20 6.10 -2.25
N THR A 89 4.85 6.80 -1.16
CA THR A 89 3.64 6.51 -0.37
C THR A 89 2.36 6.66 -1.20
N TYR A 90 2.32 7.62 -2.12
CA TYR A 90 1.16 7.85 -2.97
C TYR A 90 1.01 6.83 -4.11
N TYR A 91 2.01 6.01 -4.42
CA TYR A 91 1.94 5.04 -5.53
C TYR A 91 0.80 4.05 -5.34
N ARG A 92 0.44 3.74 -4.08
CA ARG A 92 -0.69 2.84 -3.78
C ARG A 92 -2.04 3.34 -4.31
N LEU A 93 -2.19 4.61 -4.62
CA LEU A 93 -3.41 5.17 -5.22
C LEU A 93 -3.59 4.75 -6.70
N ALA A 94 -2.52 4.31 -7.37
CA ALA A 94 -2.56 3.87 -8.76
C ALA A 94 -2.74 2.35 -8.92
N ILE A 95 -2.70 1.58 -7.84
CA ILE A 95 -2.68 0.10 -7.87
C ILE A 95 -3.84 -0.48 -8.67
N GLN A 96 -5.04 0.11 -8.58
CA GLN A 96 -6.22 -0.37 -9.31
C GLN A 96 -6.04 -0.37 -10.84
N GLU A 97 -5.22 0.50 -11.39
CA GLU A 97 -4.93 0.58 -12.83
C GLU A 97 -3.74 -0.32 -13.19
N ILE A 98 -2.68 -0.29 -12.37
CA ILE A 98 -1.46 -1.09 -12.57
C ILE A 98 -1.76 -2.59 -12.50
N MET A 99 -2.65 -2.99 -11.59
CA MET A 99 -3.01 -4.39 -11.32
C MET A 99 -4.38 -4.73 -11.92
N ALA A 100 -4.62 -4.32 -13.17
CA ALA A 100 -5.91 -4.49 -13.85
C ALA A 100 -6.39 -5.96 -13.92
N GLU A 101 -5.45 -6.90 -13.93
CA GLU A 101 -5.71 -8.35 -13.98
C GLU A 101 -6.21 -8.95 -12.65
N TYR A 102 -6.08 -8.21 -11.52
CA TYR A 102 -6.51 -8.69 -10.20
C TYR A 102 -7.74 -7.93 -9.70
N LYS A 103 -8.62 -8.63 -9.01
CA LYS A 103 -9.78 -8.03 -8.31
C LYS A 103 -9.42 -7.56 -6.89
N LYS A 104 -8.45 -8.24 -6.28
CA LYS A 104 -7.98 -7.99 -4.92
C LYS A 104 -6.47 -8.14 -4.87
N VAL A 105 -5.80 -7.29 -4.08
CA VAL A 105 -4.35 -7.36 -3.85
C VAL A 105 -4.01 -7.08 -2.40
N LEU A 106 -2.84 -7.51 -1.95
CA LEU A 106 -2.21 -7.01 -0.74
C LEU A 106 -1.33 -5.82 -1.09
N TYR A 107 -1.41 -4.75 -0.30
CA TYR A 107 -0.38 -3.73 -0.24
C TYR A 107 0.31 -3.82 1.11
N LEU A 108 1.64 -3.88 1.10
CA LEU A 108 2.46 -4.01 2.30
C LEU A 108 3.62 -3.02 2.22
N ASP A 109 3.86 -2.27 3.31
CA ASP A 109 5.07 -1.45 3.40
C ASP A 109 6.31 -2.35 3.44
N CYS A 110 7.42 -1.87 2.91
CA CYS A 110 8.64 -2.68 2.74
C CYS A 110 9.62 -2.60 3.91
N ASP A 111 9.31 -1.86 4.97
CA ASP A 111 10.11 -1.72 6.18
C ASP A 111 9.61 -2.62 7.34
N MET A 112 8.95 -3.70 7.00
CA MET A 112 8.39 -4.70 7.90
C MET A 112 9.11 -6.05 7.76
N VAL A 113 8.73 -6.99 8.61
CA VAL A 113 9.13 -8.41 8.52
C VAL A 113 7.88 -9.28 8.60
N MET A 114 7.67 -10.11 7.60
CA MET A 114 6.59 -11.12 7.62
C MET A 114 6.98 -12.28 8.53
N LEU A 115 6.08 -12.64 9.44
CA LEU A 115 6.28 -13.77 10.37
C LEU A 115 5.30 -14.92 10.08
N THR A 116 4.47 -14.79 9.05
CA THR A 116 3.50 -15.81 8.64
C THR A 116 3.21 -15.68 7.15
N ASP A 117 2.54 -16.69 6.59
CA ASP A 117 2.17 -16.71 5.17
C ASP A 117 1.22 -15.54 4.82
N ALA A 118 1.65 -14.71 3.86
CA ALA A 118 0.87 -13.59 3.33
C ALA A 118 -0.48 -14.04 2.71
N ALA A 119 -0.58 -15.28 2.25
CA ALA A 119 -1.84 -15.84 1.75
C ALA A 119 -2.97 -15.81 2.80
N LYS A 120 -2.64 -15.86 4.11
CA LYS A 120 -3.65 -15.73 5.18
C LYS A 120 -4.30 -14.34 5.20
N LEU A 121 -3.51 -13.28 4.96
CA LEU A 121 -4.06 -11.93 4.80
C LEU A 121 -4.91 -11.83 3.53
N TYR A 122 -4.45 -12.44 2.44
CA TYR A 122 -5.18 -12.43 1.18
C TYR A 122 -6.54 -13.14 1.26
N GLN A 123 -6.73 -14.06 2.22
CA GLN A 123 -8.01 -14.74 2.46
C GLN A 123 -9.06 -13.85 3.12
N ILE A 124 -8.66 -12.71 3.71
CA ILE A 124 -9.63 -11.78 4.33
C ILE A 124 -10.64 -11.34 3.26
N ASP A 125 -11.91 -11.47 3.62
CA ASP A 125 -13.01 -11.04 2.76
C ASP A 125 -13.11 -9.50 2.78
N VAL A 126 -13.21 -8.92 1.60
CA VAL A 126 -13.39 -7.48 1.38
C VAL A 126 -14.59 -7.20 0.46
N GLU A 127 -15.49 -8.15 0.31
CA GLU A 127 -16.71 -7.96 -0.49
C GLU A 127 -17.55 -6.83 0.11
N GLY A 128 -17.97 -5.89 -0.74
CA GLY A 128 -18.78 -4.74 -0.33
C GLY A 128 -18.00 -3.62 0.37
N THR A 129 -16.70 -3.80 0.67
CA THR A 129 -15.83 -2.77 1.25
C THR A 129 -14.72 -2.37 0.29
N TYR A 130 -14.07 -1.21 0.53
CA TYR A 130 -12.91 -0.78 -0.26
C TYR A 130 -11.67 -1.59 0.09
N LEU A 131 -11.49 -1.89 1.37
CA LEU A 131 -10.29 -2.56 1.86
C LEU A 131 -10.54 -3.19 3.23
N ALA A 132 -9.59 -4.02 3.68
CA ALA A 132 -9.38 -4.33 5.08
C ALA A 132 -8.02 -3.79 5.53
N ALA A 133 -7.97 -3.23 6.74
CA ALA A 133 -6.77 -2.62 7.32
C ALA A 133 -6.73 -2.79 8.83
N VAL A 134 -5.59 -2.49 9.42
CA VAL A 134 -5.41 -2.43 10.88
C VAL A 134 -5.68 -1.01 11.36
N LEU A 135 -6.43 -0.85 12.45
CA LEU A 135 -6.66 0.44 13.08
C LEU A 135 -5.33 1.05 13.56
N ASP A 136 -5.20 2.37 13.41
CA ASP A 136 -4.02 3.10 13.86
C ASP A 136 -4.07 3.28 15.38
N VAL A 137 -3.28 2.46 16.09
CA VAL A 137 -3.25 2.44 17.56
C VAL A 137 -2.58 3.70 18.15
N ASP A 138 -1.66 4.35 17.42
CA ASP A 138 -1.02 5.61 17.87
C ASP A 138 -2.05 6.74 17.87
N LEU A 139 -2.78 6.88 16.77
CA LEU A 139 -3.86 7.86 16.70
C LEU A 139 -4.94 7.55 17.76
N ALA A 140 -5.38 6.32 17.87
CA ALA A 140 -6.38 5.90 18.87
C ALA A 140 -5.93 6.20 20.31
N GLY A 141 -4.64 6.03 20.62
CA GLY A 141 -4.06 6.32 21.93
C GLY A 141 -3.96 7.80 22.28
N THR A 142 -3.84 8.66 21.26
CA THR A 142 -3.63 10.11 21.44
C THR A 142 -4.88 10.95 21.25
N ILE A 143 -5.85 10.49 20.48
CA ILE A 143 -7.05 11.23 20.03
C ILE A 143 -7.87 11.87 21.17
N LYS A 144 -7.91 11.26 22.36
CA LYS A 144 -8.61 11.82 23.53
C LYS A 144 -7.91 13.04 24.14
N ARG A 145 -6.60 13.09 24.04
CA ARG A 145 -5.74 14.10 24.66
C ARG A 145 -5.37 15.23 23.71
N ASP A 146 -5.29 14.92 22.42
CA ASP A 146 -4.93 15.85 21.36
C ASP A 146 -6.21 16.34 20.63
N LYS A 147 -6.69 17.50 21.07
CA LYS A 147 -7.89 18.14 20.50
C LYS A 147 -7.70 18.54 19.03
N ASP A 148 -6.49 18.96 18.65
CA ASP A 148 -6.20 19.36 17.28
C ASP A 148 -6.24 18.16 16.35
N ARG A 149 -5.61 17.05 16.72
CA ARG A 149 -5.65 15.79 16.00
C ARG A 149 -7.08 15.27 15.87
N ARG A 150 -7.87 15.31 16.94
CA ARG A 150 -9.28 14.94 16.94
C ARG A 150 -10.09 15.81 15.98
N THR A 151 -9.96 17.14 16.06
CA THR A 151 -10.64 18.08 15.19
C THR A 151 -10.29 17.83 13.72
N TYR A 152 -9.01 17.56 13.43
CA TYR A 152 -8.57 17.22 12.09
C TYR A 152 -9.26 15.96 11.55
N VAL A 153 -9.31 14.89 12.33
CA VAL A 153 -9.94 13.62 11.92
C VAL A 153 -11.45 13.80 11.70
N GLU A 154 -12.13 14.50 12.60
CA GLU A 154 -13.57 14.71 12.51
C GLU A 154 -13.97 15.72 11.43
N GLN A 155 -13.24 16.82 11.26
CA GLN A 155 -13.64 17.91 10.37
C GLN A 155 -12.97 17.88 9.00
N VAL A 156 -11.71 17.44 8.89
CA VAL A 156 -10.98 17.37 7.63
C VAL A 156 -11.18 16.01 6.99
N LEU A 157 -10.90 14.93 7.71
CA LEU A 157 -11.08 13.56 7.19
C LEU A 157 -12.56 13.14 7.20
N LYS A 158 -13.42 13.82 7.99
CA LYS A 158 -14.86 13.60 8.08
C LYS A 158 -15.21 12.18 8.54
N LEU A 159 -14.39 11.60 9.40
CA LEU A 159 -14.71 10.33 10.05
C LEU A 159 -15.74 10.59 11.17
N LYS A 160 -16.81 9.78 11.23
CA LYS A 160 -17.83 9.83 12.27
C LYS A 160 -17.30 9.32 13.59
N ASP A 161 -16.51 8.25 13.52
CA ASP A 161 -15.79 7.69 14.65
C ASP A 161 -14.28 7.80 14.42
N PRO A 162 -13.56 8.72 15.11
CA PRO A 162 -12.12 8.89 14.95
C PRO A 162 -11.31 7.67 15.36
N TYR A 163 -11.86 6.73 16.12
CA TYR A 163 -11.20 5.46 16.44
C TYR A 163 -11.20 4.46 15.28
N ARG A 164 -11.95 4.74 14.24
CA ARG A 164 -11.92 3.96 13.01
C ARG A 164 -10.92 4.45 11.97
N TYR A 165 -9.99 5.28 12.37
CA TYR A 165 -8.85 5.64 11.52
C TYR A 165 -7.89 4.45 11.41
N PHE A 166 -7.55 4.04 10.19
CA PHE A 166 -6.66 2.92 9.92
C PHE A 166 -5.29 3.37 9.41
N GLN A 167 -4.28 2.54 9.66
CA GLN A 167 -2.95 2.71 9.12
C GLN A 167 -2.86 2.09 7.71
N ALA A 168 -2.05 2.67 6.82
CA ALA A 168 -2.01 2.30 5.40
C ALA A 168 -0.87 1.34 5.02
N GLY A 169 -0.05 0.90 5.97
CA GLY A 169 1.10 0.02 5.69
C GLY A 169 0.75 -1.46 5.48
N VAL A 170 -0.45 -1.90 5.89
CA VAL A 170 -0.96 -3.27 5.66
C VAL A 170 -2.39 -3.19 5.19
N LEU A 171 -2.63 -3.44 3.90
CA LEU A 171 -3.94 -3.33 3.28
C LEU A 171 -4.29 -4.58 2.47
N VAL A 172 -5.53 -5.01 2.56
CA VAL A 172 -6.16 -5.90 1.58
C VAL A 172 -7.09 -5.04 0.74
N LEU A 173 -6.72 -4.74 -0.50
CA LEU A 173 -7.45 -3.79 -1.35
C LEU A 173 -8.43 -4.53 -2.27
N ASN A 174 -9.69 -4.08 -2.27
CA ASN A 174 -10.72 -4.50 -3.22
C ASN A 174 -10.66 -3.59 -4.47
N LEU A 175 -9.91 -4.00 -5.47
CA LEU A 175 -9.68 -3.18 -6.66
C LEU A 175 -10.94 -2.99 -7.50
N ASP A 176 -11.87 -3.96 -7.50
CA ASP A 176 -13.15 -3.82 -8.20
C ASP A 176 -13.99 -2.70 -7.57
N MET A 177 -13.99 -2.61 -6.23
CA MET A 177 -14.70 -1.54 -5.54
C MET A 177 -14.08 -0.17 -5.81
N PHE A 178 -12.74 -0.08 -5.81
CA PHE A 178 -12.04 1.15 -6.18
C PHE A 178 -12.33 1.56 -7.63
N ARG A 179 -12.19 0.66 -8.62
CA ARG A 179 -12.46 0.93 -10.04
C ARG A 179 -13.89 1.39 -10.30
N LYS A 180 -14.85 0.81 -9.56
CA LYS A 180 -16.28 1.17 -9.68
C LYS A 180 -16.55 2.61 -9.26
N ASN A 181 -15.81 3.12 -8.28
CA ASN A 181 -16.12 4.40 -7.62
C ASN A 181 -15.14 5.52 -7.96
N PHE A 182 -13.91 5.20 -8.35
CA PHE A 182 -12.83 6.18 -8.56
C PHE A 182 -11.99 5.85 -9.79
N THR A 183 -11.62 6.88 -10.53
CA THR A 183 -10.48 6.80 -11.46
C THR A 183 -9.19 7.15 -10.72
N VAL A 184 -8.05 6.67 -11.19
CA VAL A 184 -6.72 7.01 -10.63
C VAL A 184 -6.52 8.54 -10.63
N LYS A 185 -6.96 9.22 -11.70
CA LYS A 185 -6.91 10.69 -11.76
C LYS A 185 -7.68 11.35 -10.61
N GLN A 186 -8.88 10.87 -10.27
CA GLN A 186 -9.66 11.40 -9.14
C GLN A 186 -8.95 11.16 -7.80
N LEU A 187 -8.33 9.97 -7.61
CA LEU A 187 -7.57 9.67 -6.40
C LEU A 187 -6.41 10.65 -6.22
N PHE A 188 -5.63 10.90 -7.27
CA PHE A 188 -4.54 11.89 -7.23
C PHE A 188 -5.03 13.33 -7.11
N GLN A 189 -6.18 13.67 -7.68
CA GLN A 189 -6.78 14.99 -7.46
C GLN A 189 -7.13 15.22 -5.98
N VAL A 190 -7.66 14.21 -5.29
CA VAL A 190 -7.91 14.27 -3.85
C VAL A 190 -6.58 14.38 -3.09
N ALA A 191 -5.57 13.59 -3.44
CA ALA A 191 -4.25 13.67 -2.82
C ALA A 191 -3.62 15.07 -2.95
N ALA A 192 -3.77 15.73 -4.10
CA ALA A 192 -3.24 17.07 -4.36
C ALA A 192 -4.12 18.21 -3.80
N SER A 193 -5.35 17.94 -3.37
CA SER A 193 -6.31 18.98 -2.97
C SER A 193 -6.07 19.57 -1.58
N TYR A 194 -5.25 18.94 -0.76
CA TYR A 194 -4.99 19.33 0.62
C TYR A 194 -3.59 18.90 1.07
N GLN A 195 -3.01 19.58 2.05
CA GLN A 195 -1.78 19.15 2.71
C GLN A 195 -2.12 18.12 3.80
N TRP A 196 -2.31 16.88 3.36
CA TRP A 196 -2.66 15.77 4.23
C TRP A 196 -1.54 15.47 5.23
N ARG A 197 -1.85 15.42 6.52
CA ARG A 197 -0.85 15.26 7.61
C ARG A 197 -0.14 13.91 7.55
N GLN A 198 -0.88 12.84 7.19
CA GLN A 198 -0.38 11.48 7.02
C GLN A 198 -0.49 11.04 5.55
N HIS A 199 -0.29 11.99 4.62
CA HIS A 199 -0.20 11.79 3.17
C HIS A 199 -1.31 10.87 2.62
N ASP A 200 -0.93 9.77 1.98
CA ASP A 200 -1.83 8.79 1.39
C ASP A 200 -2.71 8.05 2.41
N GLN A 201 -2.25 7.88 3.65
CA GLN A 201 -3.05 7.29 4.72
C GLN A 201 -4.29 8.14 5.01
N ASP A 202 -4.14 9.45 5.10
CA ASP A 202 -5.27 10.38 5.28
C ASP A 202 -6.19 10.37 4.05
N VAL A 203 -5.61 10.35 2.84
CA VAL A 203 -6.38 10.27 1.59
C VAL A 203 -7.24 9.01 1.57
N LEU A 204 -6.69 7.85 1.92
CA LEU A 204 -7.44 6.60 1.96
C LEU A 204 -8.53 6.62 3.04
N ASN A 205 -8.22 7.10 4.25
CA ASN A 205 -9.21 7.26 5.32
C ASN A 205 -10.35 8.21 4.90
N TYR A 206 -10.01 9.33 4.24
CA TYR A 206 -11.00 10.27 3.72
C TYR A 206 -11.88 9.66 2.62
N LEU A 207 -11.31 8.89 1.70
CA LEU A 207 -12.04 8.30 0.56
C LEU A 207 -12.89 7.11 0.98
N CYS A 208 -12.34 6.20 1.77
CA CYS A 208 -13.01 4.97 2.18
C CYS A 208 -14.05 5.23 3.29
N LYS A 209 -13.88 6.27 4.10
CA LYS A 209 -14.81 6.69 5.17
C LYS A 209 -15.26 5.54 6.01
N GLU A 210 -14.83 4.82 6.73
CA GLU A 210 -15.38 3.73 7.55
C GLU A 210 -15.97 2.53 6.76
N ASN A 211 -15.86 2.53 5.43
CA ASN A 211 -16.26 1.39 4.60
C ASN A 211 -15.05 0.45 4.33
N PHE A 212 -14.61 -0.19 5.44
CA PHE A 212 -13.48 -1.12 5.46
C PHE A 212 -13.63 -2.15 6.58
#